data_4376fe6ab54dcee28cc9648614c141dc
#
_entry.id   4376fe6ab54dcee28cc9648614c141dc
#
_cell.length_a   1.000
_cell.length_b   1.000
_cell.length_c   1.000
_cell.angle_alpha   90.00
_cell.angle_beta   90.00
_cell.angle_gamma   90.00
#
_symmetry.space_group_name_H-M   'P 1'
#
loop_
_entity.id
_entity.type
_entity.pdbx_description
1 polymer ?
#
loop_
_entity_poly.entity_id
_entity_poly.type
_entity_poly.pdbx_seq_one_letter_code
_entity_poly.pdbx_strand_id
1 'polypeptide(L)'
;MEWPEVGKVEIETTEKVSDLQEITQPKEPVLGVIFEHVSSSYGLQMMYELEQQVRKNGYRLYPCFSYGNRELETQAIRYLRSISAKGMFVMPCHGSYYNTEILRLVIDGYPTVLIDKKLDGISLDSVRTDNVKSMARLVQYFSETGKKKIGLITVEETGTSSLGERSDGFYQGIAGYHMTAVGKCSLPYIDYENPVEVRGEIYRKQIAEYIEQYRGELEGIVCGEYSVAMETEAVLEAKALKESIEVCCMDENHIGSGQYKLTHIRQDEQKIAQCAMERMLDKLNGSREEEKDYLIPGIFMKKMESDNK
;
A
#
# COMPACT_ATOMS: atom_id res chain seq x y z
N MET A 1 6.84 -43.15 4.79
CA MET A 1 7.16 -42.73 3.42
C MET A 1 8.60 -42.26 3.45
N GLU A 2 9.54 -43.15 3.06
CA GLU A 2 10.98 -42.85 3.06
C GLU A 2 11.31 -42.00 1.80
N TRP A 3 12.10 -40.99 2.00
CA TRP A 3 12.60 -40.18 0.88
C TRP A 3 13.64 -40.96 0.09
N PRO A 4 13.65 -40.94 -1.24
CA PRO A 4 14.69 -41.60 -2.01
C PRO A 4 16.06 -40.94 -1.75
N GLU A 5 17.08 -41.78 -1.54
CA GLU A 5 18.47 -41.36 -1.38
C GLU A 5 18.90 -40.52 -2.59
N VAL A 6 19.30 -39.27 -2.33
CA VAL A 6 19.89 -38.41 -3.34
C VAL A 6 21.28 -38.97 -3.68
N GLY A 7 21.44 -39.48 -4.88
CA GLY A 7 22.73 -39.95 -5.38
C GLY A 7 23.79 -38.88 -5.27
N LYS A 8 24.99 -39.26 -4.82
CA LYS A 8 26.16 -38.39 -4.79
C LYS A 8 26.43 -37.85 -6.20
N VAL A 9 26.25 -36.54 -6.38
CA VAL A 9 26.75 -35.83 -7.54
C VAL A 9 28.25 -35.63 -7.31
N GLU A 10 29.11 -36.37 -8.03
CA GLU A 10 30.54 -36.05 -8.10
C GLU A 10 30.69 -34.78 -8.93
N ILE A 11 31.02 -33.68 -8.26
CA ILE A 11 31.43 -32.46 -8.94
C ILE A 11 32.90 -32.67 -9.36
N GLU A 12 33.12 -32.90 -10.65
CA GLU A 12 34.48 -32.80 -11.21
C GLU A 12 34.99 -31.37 -11.04
N THR A 13 35.82 -31.16 -10.05
CA THR A 13 36.58 -29.91 -9.88
C THR A 13 37.82 -29.97 -10.78
N THR A 14 37.62 -29.59 -12.02
CA THR A 14 38.74 -29.31 -12.93
C THR A 14 38.47 -28.00 -13.67
N GLU A 15 38.74 -26.90 -12.99
CA GLU A 15 39.35 -25.73 -13.61
C GLU A 15 39.92 -24.82 -12.50
N LYS A 16 41.16 -24.39 -12.71
CA LYS A 16 41.91 -23.59 -11.77
C LYS A 16 41.17 -22.27 -11.53
N VAL A 17 40.82 -22.00 -10.29
CA VAL A 17 40.26 -20.73 -9.78
C VAL A 17 41.30 -19.55 -9.92
N SER A 18 42.25 -19.64 -10.83
CA SER A 18 43.29 -18.61 -11.00
C SER A 18 42.95 -17.51 -12.01
N ASP A 19 41.83 -17.57 -12.71
CA ASP A 19 41.44 -16.60 -13.75
C ASP A 19 40.08 -15.96 -13.51
N LEU A 20 39.65 -15.82 -12.24
CA LEU A 20 38.68 -14.80 -11.88
C LEU A 20 39.41 -13.45 -12.05
N GLN A 21 39.56 -13.00 -13.30
CA GLN A 21 39.73 -11.58 -13.57
C GLN A 21 38.61 -10.90 -12.77
N GLU A 22 38.97 -10.01 -11.86
CA GLU A 22 38.03 -9.06 -11.28
C GLU A 22 37.24 -8.48 -12.46
N ILE A 23 35.99 -8.93 -12.62
CA ILE A 23 35.08 -8.31 -13.56
C ILE A 23 34.78 -6.95 -12.93
N THR A 24 35.67 -5.98 -13.21
CA THR A 24 35.42 -4.57 -12.94
C THR A 24 34.39 -4.07 -13.95
N GLN A 25 33.18 -4.68 -13.93
CA GLN A 25 32.03 -4.00 -14.53
C GLN A 25 31.80 -2.74 -13.70
N PRO A 26 31.54 -1.58 -14.34
CA PRO A 26 31.16 -0.39 -13.61
C PRO A 26 29.96 -0.76 -12.73
N LYS A 27 30.15 -0.65 -11.42
CA LYS A 27 29.15 -1.03 -10.44
C LYS A 27 27.92 -0.15 -10.70
N GLU A 28 26.84 -0.75 -11.22
CA GLU A 28 25.62 0.01 -11.53
C GLU A 28 25.19 0.78 -10.27
N PRO A 29 24.84 2.07 -10.42
CA PRO A 29 24.44 2.88 -9.28
C PRO A 29 23.15 2.33 -8.66
N VAL A 30 23.06 2.44 -7.35
CA VAL A 30 21.94 1.91 -6.56
C VAL A 30 20.97 3.03 -6.20
N LEU A 31 19.67 2.77 -6.33
CA LEU A 31 18.59 3.49 -5.67
C LEU A 31 18.00 2.60 -4.58
N GLY A 32 17.76 3.17 -3.40
CA GLY A 32 17.10 2.47 -2.31
C GLY A 32 15.58 2.58 -2.41
N VAL A 33 14.87 1.61 -1.84
CA VAL A 33 13.46 1.77 -1.49
C VAL A 33 13.20 1.22 -0.11
N ILE A 34 12.46 1.97 0.70
CA ILE A 34 12.03 1.55 2.03
C ILE A 34 10.52 1.40 1.98
N PHE A 35 10.05 0.15 2.08
CA PHE A 35 8.63 -0.17 2.21
C PHE A 35 8.28 -0.33 3.69
N GLU A 36 7.13 0.20 4.09
CA GLU A 36 6.56 -0.13 5.38
C GLU A 36 6.08 -1.58 5.40
N HIS A 37 5.32 -1.95 4.38
CA HIS A 37 4.77 -3.29 4.23
C HIS A 37 4.47 -3.56 2.75
N VAL A 38 4.52 -4.82 2.36
CA VAL A 38 4.03 -5.29 1.07
C VAL A 38 3.16 -6.51 1.25
N SER A 39 2.07 -6.56 0.49
CA SER A 39 1.13 -7.68 0.48
C SER A 39 0.66 -7.97 -0.94
N SER A 40 -0.08 -9.04 -1.12
CA SER A 40 -0.69 -9.35 -2.41
C SER A 40 -1.78 -8.37 -2.85
N SER A 41 -2.34 -7.61 -1.92
CA SER A 41 -3.35 -6.59 -2.21
C SER A 41 -2.75 -5.22 -2.51
N TYR A 42 -1.57 -4.91 -1.97
CA TYR A 42 -0.86 -3.65 -2.20
C TYR A 42 0.63 -3.76 -1.93
N GLY A 43 1.43 -3.02 -2.68
CA GLY A 43 2.87 -2.87 -2.52
C GLY A 43 3.70 -3.88 -3.29
N LEU A 44 3.23 -5.11 -3.49
CA LEU A 44 3.97 -6.12 -4.25
C LEU A 44 4.10 -5.71 -5.73
N GLN A 45 3.01 -5.28 -6.36
CA GLN A 45 3.04 -4.78 -7.74
C GLN A 45 3.86 -3.49 -7.82
N MET A 46 3.73 -2.59 -6.82
CA MET A 46 4.55 -1.38 -6.73
C MET A 46 6.04 -1.70 -6.74
N MET A 47 6.46 -2.72 -5.99
CA MET A 47 7.87 -3.13 -5.95
C MET A 47 8.34 -3.62 -7.32
N TYR A 48 7.56 -4.43 -8.02
CA TYR A 48 7.91 -4.89 -9.37
C TYR A 48 7.98 -3.74 -10.38
N GLU A 49 6.99 -2.86 -10.37
CA GLU A 49 6.94 -1.72 -11.28
C GLU A 49 8.10 -0.75 -11.01
N LEU A 50 8.39 -0.49 -9.74
CA LEU A 50 9.50 0.39 -9.35
C LEU A 50 10.86 -0.22 -9.75
N GLU A 51 11.06 -1.54 -9.56
CA GLU A 51 12.28 -2.23 -10.03
C GLU A 51 12.45 -2.06 -11.54
N GLN A 52 11.39 -2.27 -12.30
CA GLN A 52 11.45 -2.13 -13.75
C GLN A 52 11.82 -0.69 -14.19
N GLN A 53 11.22 0.33 -13.55
CA GLN A 53 11.53 1.73 -13.85
C GLN A 53 12.98 2.07 -13.48
N VAL A 54 13.45 1.63 -12.32
CA VAL A 54 14.81 1.83 -11.84
C VAL A 54 15.82 1.18 -12.79
N ARG A 55 15.61 -0.09 -13.16
CA ARG A 55 16.47 -0.84 -14.07
C ARG A 55 16.49 -0.27 -15.49
N LYS A 56 15.34 0.18 -16.03
CA LYS A 56 15.26 0.84 -17.34
C LYS A 56 16.11 2.14 -17.41
N ASN A 57 16.31 2.78 -16.28
CA ASN A 57 17.11 4.01 -16.18
C ASN A 57 18.58 3.76 -15.75
N GLY A 58 19.04 2.52 -15.77
CA GLY A 58 20.45 2.18 -15.54
C GLY A 58 20.85 2.13 -14.06
N TYR A 59 19.89 1.92 -13.17
CA TYR A 59 20.12 1.76 -11.73
C TYR A 59 19.75 0.36 -11.27
N ARG A 60 20.18 -0.02 -10.06
CA ARG A 60 19.70 -1.18 -9.32
C ARG A 60 18.84 -0.76 -8.14
N LEU A 61 17.71 -1.43 -7.93
CA LEU A 61 16.86 -1.20 -6.78
C LEU A 61 17.32 -2.04 -5.59
N TYR A 62 17.49 -1.42 -4.43
CA TYR A 62 17.78 -2.10 -3.17
C TYR A 62 16.59 -1.94 -2.21
N PRO A 63 15.76 -2.99 -2.02
CA PRO A 63 14.61 -2.91 -1.13
C PRO A 63 15.00 -3.13 0.35
N CYS A 64 14.42 -2.32 1.22
CA CYS A 64 14.42 -2.46 2.66
C CYS A 64 12.96 -2.46 3.16
N PHE A 65 12.73 -3.03 4.34
CA PHE A 65 11.41 -3.10 4.95
C PHE A 65 11.47 -2.60 6.40
N SER A 66 10.55 -1.71 6.75
CA SER A 66 10.49 -1.16 8.11
C SER A 66 9.41 -1.83 8.98
N TYR A 67 8.47 -2.56 8.38
CA TYR A 67 7.35 -3.21 9.07
C TYR A 67 6.52 -2.28 9.98
N GLY A 68 6.53 -0.97 9.67
CA GLY A 68 5.92 0.05 10.52
C GLY A 68 6.80 0.47 11.71
N ASN A 69 7.98 -0.13 11.85
CA ASN A 69 8.92 0.15 12.93
C ASN A 69 9.88 1.29 12.54
N ARG A 70 9.81 2.41 13.25
CA ARG A 70 10.60 3.61 12.99
C ARG A 70 12.11 3.40 13.17
N GLU A 71 12.50 2.51 14.07
CA GLU A 71 13.93 2.20 14.25
C GLU A 71 14.47 1.41 13.06
N LEU A 72 13.70 0.47 12.52
CA LEU A 72 14.06 -0.24 11.27
C LEU A 72 14.10 0.71 10.06
N GLU A 73 13.18 1.68 9.98
CA GLU A 73 13.22 2.73 8.95
C GLU A 73 14.51 3.56 9.08
N THR A 74 14.87 3.97 10.31
CA THR A 74 16.14 4.67 10.61
C THR A 74 17.35 3.86 10.16
N GLN A 75 17.39 2.59 10.51
CA GLN A 75 18.50 1.69 10.11
C GLN A 75 18.58 1.52 8.60
N ALA A 76 17.43 1.38 7.91
CA ALA A 76 17.37 1.28 6.46
C ALA A 76 17.91 2.54 5.78
N ILE A 77 17.53 3.75 6.24
CA ILE A 77 18.02 5.02 5.70
C ILE A 77 19.55 5.10 5.86
N ARG A 78 20.07 4.82 7.06
CA ARG A 78 21.50 4.86 7.34
C ARG A 78 22.26 3.83 6.50
N TYR A 79 21.72 2.62 6.37
CA TYR A 79 22.33 1.58 5.57
C TYR A 79 22.42 1.98 4.09
N LEU A 80 21.32 2.46 3.50
CA LEU A 80 21.30 2.89 2.09
C LEU A 80 22.31 4.03 1.84
N ARG A 81 22.44 4.97 2.77
CA ARG A 81 23.49 6.01 2.69
C ARG A 81 24.89 5.41 2.77
N SER A 82 25.11 4.42 3.65
CA SER A 82 26.45 3.80 3.84
C SER A 82 26.93 3.05 2.61
N ILE A 83 26.03 2.47 1.81
CA ILE A 83 26.36 1.81 0.54
C ILE A 83 26.42 2.79 -0.65
N SER A 84 26.35 4.10 -0.38
CA SER A 84 26.39 5.16 -1.38
C SER A 84 25.25 5.07 -2.41
N ALA A 85 24.05 4.67 -1.99
CA ALA A 85 22.86 4.77 -2.82
C ALA A 85 22.70 6.23 -3.32
N LYS A 86 22.31 6.40 -4.57
CA LYS A 86 22.23 7.73 -5.21
C LYS A 86 20.98 8.52 -4.81
N GLY A 87 19.96 7.82 -4.35
CA GLY A 87 18.70 8.36 -3.86
C GLY A 87 17.87 7.25 -3.24
N MET A 88 16.72 7.60 -2.66
CA MET A 88 15.82 6.62 -2.09
C MET A 88 14.34 6.99 -2.24
N PHE A 89 13.52 5.99 -2.46
CA PHE A 89 12.08 6.05 -2.32
C PHE A 89 11.72 5.63 -0.89
N VAL A 90 10.78 6.34 -0.26
CA VAL A 90 10.39 6.03 1.13
C VAL A 90 8.88 5.97 1.23
N MET A 91 8.35 4.83 1.65
CA MET A 91 7.01 4.70 2.19
C MET A 91 7.13 4.88 3.70
N PRO A 92 6.82 6.08 4.23
CA PRO A 92 7.13 6.39 5.63
C PRO A 92 6.26 5.59 6.59
N CYS A 93 6.86 5.22 7.74
CA CYS A 93 6.15 4.55 8.83
C CYS A 93 4.98 5.38 9.35
N HIS A 94 3.96 4.70 9.86
CA HIS A 94 2.86 5.30 10.59
C HIS A 94 3.36 6.00 11.87
N GLY A 95 2.65 7.03 12.31
CA GLY A 95 2.85 7.66 13.60
C GLY A 95 2.82 9.17 13.58
N SER A 96 2.60 9.75 14.77
CA SER A 96 2.47 11.21 14.97
C SER A 96 3.80 11.97 14.95
N TYR A 97 4.93 11.27 14.94
CA TYR A 97 6.25 11.87 14.96
C TYR A 97 7.09 11.39 13.78
N TYR A 98 7.69 12.33 13.07
CA TYR A 98 8.53 12.02 11.93
C TYR A 98 9.88 11.43 12.34
N ASN A 99 10.40 10.56 11.48
CA ASN A 99 11.74 10.03 11.63
C ASN A 99 12.78 11.14 11.40
N THR A 100 13.68 11.35 12.37
CA THR A 100 14.72 12.37 12.27
C THR A 100 15.69 12.13 11.11
N GLU A 101 15.89 10.90 10.67
CA GLU A 101 16.71 10.62 9.49
C GLU A 101 16.06 11.12 8.21
N ILE A 102 14.72 11.08 8.09
CA ILE A 102 14.01 11.70 6.95
C ILE A 102 14.24 13.21 6.94
N LEU A 103 14.18 13.87 8.11
CA LEU A 103 14.50 15.29 8.23
C LEU A 103 15.94 15.60 7.80
N ARG A 104 16.89 14.73 8.14
CA ARG A 104 18.27 14.86 7.68
C ARG A 104 18.42 14.73 6.17
N LEU A 105 17.65 13.82 5.53
CA LEU A 105 17.66 13.71 4.07
C LEU A 105 17.24 15.03 3.41
N VAL A 106 16.22 15.71 3.96
CA VAL A 106 15.78 17.03 3.49
C VAL A 106 16.88 18.08 3.66
N ILE A 107 17.46 18.19 4.87
CA ILE A 107 18.51 19.16 5.18
C ILE A 107 19.75 18.95 4.30
N ASP A 108 20.13 17.71 4.07
CA ASP A 108 21.29 17.34 3.25
C ASP A 108 21.02 17.47 1.74
N GLY A 109 19.78 17.77 1.33
CA GLY A 109 19.38 17.80 -0.08
C GLY A 109 19.55 16.43 -0.76
N TYR A 110 19.42 15.35 0.01
CA TYR A 110 19.60 13.99 -0.51
C TYR A 110 18.41 13.58 -1.39
N PRO A 111 18.62 13.08 -2.63
CA PRO A 111 17.54 12.71 -3.53
C PRO A 111 16.57 11.72 -2.88
N THR A 112 15.38 12.19 -2.53
CA THR A 112 14.36 11.42 -1.80
C THR A 112 12.99 11.72 -2.39
N VAL A 113 12.19 10.66 -2.62
CA VAL A 113 10.80 10.74 -3.07
C VAL A 113 9.95 9.88 -2.13
N LEU A 114 8.90 10.45 -1.57
CA LEU A 114 7.92 9.71 -0.79
C LEU A 114 6.97 8.98 -1.73
N ILE A 115 6.59 7.76 -1.37
CA ILE A 115 5.60 6.94 -2.08
C ILE A 115 4.47 6.54 -1.13
N ASP A 116 3.25 6.40 -1.67
CA ASP A 116 2.03 6.01 -0.94
C ASP A 116 1.51 7.04 0.08
N LYS A 117 2.39 7.72 0.78
CA LYS A 117 2.07 8.65 1.87
C LYS A 117 2.84 9.94 1.70
N LYS A 118 2.33 11.01 2.29
CA LYS A 118 3.05 12.27 2.49
C LYS A 118 3.38 12.47 3.98
N LEU A 119 4.30 13.37 4.23
CA LEU A 119 4.62 13.86 5.56
C LEU A 119 4.28 15.35 5.62
N ASP A 120 3.28 15.72 6.40
CA ASP A 120 2.83 17.10 6.49
C ASP A 120 3.93 18.01 7.06
N GLY A 121 4.17 19.14 6.39
CA GLY A 121 5.21 20.09 6.77
C GLY A 121 6.64 19.67 6.42
N ILE A 122 6.82 18.59 5.69
CA ILE A 122 8.11 18.14 5.17
C ILE A 122 8.17 18.38 3.66
N SER A 123 9.16 19.17 3.22
CA SER A 123 9.38 19.47 1.81
C SER A 123 10.05 18.29 1.10
N LEU A 124 9.25 17.33 0.66
CA LEU A 124 9.64 16.22 -0.21
C LEU A 124 8.52 15.95 -1.21
N ASP A 125 8.90 15.60 -2.45
CA ASP A 125 7.91 15.09 -3.40
C ASP A 125 7.23 13.85 -2.83
N SER A 126 5.91 13.79 -2.93
CA SER A 126 5.14 12.59 -2.65
C SER A 126 4.37 12.14 -3.89
N VAL A 127 4.44 10.84 -4.19
CA VAL A 127 3.69 10.22 -5.29
C VAL A 127 2.79 9.14 -4.71
N ARG A 128 1.48 9.34 -4.81
CA ARG A 128 0.50 8.51 -4.10
C ARG A 128 -0.86 8.52 -4.80
N THR A 129 -1.72 7.60 -4.40
CA THR A 129 -3.09 7.57 -4.90
C THR A 129 -3.88 8.82 -4.44
N ASP A 130 -4.74 9.35 -5.31
CA ASP A 130 -5.77 10.32 -4.93
C ASP A 130 -6.85 9.61 -4.08
N ASN A 131 -6.53 9.44 -2.80
CA ASN A 131 -7.38 8.71 -1.84
C ASN A 131 -8.74 9.37 -1.66
N VAL A 132 -8.78 10.71 -1.68
CA VAL A 132 -10.04 11.48 -1.52
C VAL A 132 -11.00 11.16 -2.67
N LYS A 133 -10.55 11.31 -3.92
CA LYS A 133 -11.40 10.99 -5.08
C LYS A 133 -11.73 9.50 -5.17
N SER A 134 -10.82 8.64 -4.79
CA SER A 134 -11.00 7.20 -4.80
C SER A 134 -12.15 6.77 -3.88
N MET A 135 -12.15 7.26 -2.64
CA MET A 135 -13.21 6.96 -1.68
C MET A 135 -14.54 7.59 -2.06
N ALA A 136 -14.53 8.84 -2.54
CA ALA A 136 -15.73 9.48 -3.06
C ALA A 136 -16.34 8.70 -4.24
N ARG A 137 -15.50 8.07 -5.10
CA ARG A 137 -15.95 7.22 -6.20
C ARG A 137 -16.64 5.93 -5.72
N LEU A 138 -16.19 5.32 -4.61
CA LEU A 138 -16.87 4.18 -3.99
C LEU A 138 -18.24 4.58 -3.44
N VAL A 139 -18.34 5.75 -2.80
CA VAL A 139 -19.62 6.29 -2.33
C VAL A 139 -20.56 6.59 -3.52
N GLN A 140 -20.03 7.17 -4.60
CA GLN A 140 -20.78 7.39 -5.84
C GLN A 140 -21.38 6.09 -6.38
N TYR A 141 -20.64 5.01 -6.38
CA TYR A 141 -21.13 3.71 -6.82
C TYR A 141 -22.37 3.25 -6.03
N PHE A 142 -22.38 3.42 -4.72
CA PHE A 142 -23.55 3.11 -3.92
C PHE A 142 -24.75 3.99 -4.28
N SER A 143 -24.54 5.27 -4.56
CA SER A 143 -25.59 6.15 -5.05
C SER A 143 -26.14 5.69 -6.41
N GLU A 144 -25.27 5.29 -7.34
CA GLU A 144 -25.64 4.75 -8.67
C GLU A 144 -26.44 3.44 -8.56
N THR A 145 -26.21 2.64 -7.53
CA THR A 145 -26.94 1.38 -7.25
C THR A 145 -28.16 1.55 -6.36
N GLY A 146 -28.53 2.80 -6.04
CA GLY A 146 -29.75 3.15 -5.30
C GLY A 146 -29.65 3.02 -3.78
N LYS A 147 -28.47 2.70 -3.24
CA LYS A 147 -28.22 2.67 -1.80
C LYS A 147 -28.01 4.08 -1.26
N LYS A 148 -28.46 4.35 -0.04
CA LYS A 148 -28.40 5.68 0.57
C LYS A 148 -27.74 5.71 1.94
N LYS A 149 -27.74 4.60 2.66
CA LYS A 149 -27.26 4.50 4.05
C LYS A 149 -25.99 3.68 4.11
N ILE A 150 -24.85 4.36 4.16
CA ILE A 150 -23.52 3.74 3.98
C ILE A 150 -22.67 3.94 5.22
N GLY A 151 -22.04 2.85 5.66
CA GLY A 151 -21.07 2.85 6.74
C GLY A 151 -19.64 2.95 6.25
N LEU A 152 -18.75 3.40 7.13
CA LEU A 152 -17.28 3.39 6.91
C LEU A 152 -16.63 2.47 7.95
N ILE A 153 -15.81 1.53 7.49
CA ILE A 153 -14.93 0.73 8.35
C ILE A 153 -13.49 0.93 7.89
N THR A 154 -12.63 1.41 8.77
CA THR A 154 -11.23 1.69 8.46
C THR A 154 -10.35 1.50 9.68
N VAL A 155 -9.05 1.36 9.49
CA VAL A 155 -8.08 1.41 10.59
C VAL A 155 -7.94 2.85 11.09
N GLU A 156 -7.57 3.04 12.34
CA GLU A 156 -7.35 4.35 12.97
C GLU A 156 -6.32 5.20 12.21
N GLU A 157 -6.62 6.48 12.09
CA GLU A 157 -5.79 7.46 11.38
C GLU A 157 -4.61 7.96 12.23
N THR A 158 -3.84 7.07 12.83
CA THR A 158 -2.72 7.45 13.69
C THR A 158 -1.56 8.06 12.88
N GLY A 159 -1.72 9.31 12.46
CA GLY A 159 -0.68 10.07 11.75
C GLY A 159 -0.37 9.60 10.32
N THR A 160 -1.32 8.89 9.69
CA THR A 160 -1.18 8.42 8.30
C THR A 160 -2.01 9.26 7.37
N SER A 161 -1.38 9.93 6.42
CA SER A 161 -2.08 10.79 5.46
C SER A 161 -3.09 10.04 4.60
N SER A 162 -2.77 8.82 4.15
CA SER A 162 -3.64 8.02 3.29
C SER A 162 -4.95 7.62 3.96
N LEU A 163 -4.95 7.21 5.23
CA LEU A 163 -6.17 6.82 5.97
C LEU A 163 -7.06 8.03 6.27
N GLY A 164 -6.47 9.17 6.64
CA GLY A 164 -7.19 10.43 6.84
C GLY A 164 -7.88 10.88 5.54
N GLU A 165 -7.15 10.88 4.43
CA GLU A 165 -7.68 11.23 3.12
C GLU A 165 -8.80 10.27 2.65
N ARG A 166 -8.70 8.97 2.97
CA ARG A 166 -9.76 7.99 2.69
C ARG A 166 -11.03 8.33 3.47
N SER A 167 -10.90 8.69 4.74
CA SER A 167 -12.05 9.15 5.55
C SER A 167 -12.66 10.44 5.00
N ASP A 168 -11.83 11.43 4.67
CA ASP A 168 -12.28 12.70 4.08
C ASP A 168 -13.03 12.46 2.76
N GLY A 169 -12.48 11.61 1.90
CA GLY A 169 -13.11 11.25 0.63
C GLY A 169 -14.47 10.56 0.80
N PHE A 170 -14.60 9.67 1.80
CA PHE A 170 -15.88 9.07 2.15
C PHE A 170 -16.91 10.14 2.52
N TYR A 171 -16.60 11.04 3.44
CA TYR A 171 -17.53 12.08 3.88
C TYR A 171 -17.84 13.11 2.79
N GLN A 172 -16.86 13.46 1.94
CA GLN A 172 -17.11 14.30 0.77
C GLN A 172 -18.06 13.62 -0.22
N GLY A 173 -17.90 12.31 -0.45
CA GLY A 173 -18.83 11.53 -1.27
C GLY A 173 -20.23 11.48 -0.67
N ILE A 174 -20.36 11.23 0.63
CA ILE A 174 -21.65 11.25 1.34
C ILE A 174 -22.38 12.59 1.15
N ALA A 175 -21.68 13.70 1.35
CA ALA A 175 -22.25 15.04 1.16
C ALA A 175 -22.56 15.31 -0.31
N GLY A 176 -21.66 14.99 -1.24
CA GLY A 176 -21.80 15.27 -2.66
C GLY A 176 -22.94 14.51 -3.34
N TYR A 177 -23.24 13.30 -2.89
CA TYR A 177 -24.32 12.46 -3.43
C TYR A 177 -25.58 12.43 -2.55
N HIS A 178 -25.67 13.32 -1.55
CA HIS A 178 -26.82 13.45 -0.65
C HIS A 178 -27.20 12.11 0.02
N MET A 179 -26.19 11.39 0.51
CA MET A 179 -26.35 10.12 1.19
C MET A 179 -26.30 10.27 2.71
N THR A 180 -26.53 9.21 3.43
CA THR A 180 -26.45 9.18 4.89
C THR A 180 -25.27 8.33 5.34
N ALA A 181 -24.37 8.92 6.11
CA ALA A 181 -23.32 8.15 6.79
C ALA A 181 -23.92 7.44 8.02
N VAL A 182 -23.80 6.11 8.03
CA VAL A 182 -24.27 5.26 9.13
C VAL A 182 -23.06 4.90 10.01
N GLY A 183 -22.57 5.88 10.75
CA GLY A 183 -21.44 5.72 11.65
C GLY A 183 -20.10 5.46 10.97
N LYS A 184 -19.06 5.36 11.80
CA LYS A 184 -17.69 4.96 11.42
C LYS A 184 -17.21 3.92 12.43
N CYS A 185 -16.70 2.79 11.97
CA CYS A 185 -15.95 1.82 12.77
C CYS A 185 -14.45 2.07 12.57
N SER A 186 -13.78 2.54 13.61
CA SER A 186 -12.34 2.74 13.61
C SER A 186 -11.67 1.55 14.31
N LEU A 187 -10.95 0.74 13.54
CA LEU A 187 -10.24 -0.44 14.04
C LEU A 187 -8.86 -0.03 14.54
N PRO A 188 -8.33 -0.63 15.61
CA PRO A 188 -7.02 -0.28 16.12
C PRO A 188 -5.93 -0.59 15.09
N TYR A 189 -4.92 0.28 15.00
CA TYR A 189 -3.71 -0.05 14.27
C TYR A 189 -2.97 -1.18 15.01
N ILE A 190 -2.74 -2.27 14.31
CA ILE A 190 -1.95 -3.42 14.82
C ILE A 190 -0.78 -3.59 13.85
N ASP A 191 0.44 -3.48 14.36
CA ASP A 191 1.65 -3.59 13.56
C ASP A 191 1.78 -4.95 12.85
N TYR A 192 2.65 -5.00 11.84
CA TYR A 192 2.84 -6.18 11.01
C TYR A 192 3.68 -7.29 11.67
N GLU A 193 4.20 -7.06 12.88
CA GLU A 193 4.89 -8.08 13.67
C GLU A 193 3.88 -9.02 14.35
N ASN A 194 2.62 -8.56 14.54
CA ASN A 194 1.56 -9.40 15.09
C ASN A 194 1.04 -10.40 14.05
N PRO A 195 0.73 -11.65 14.48
CA PRO A 195 0.11 -12.64 13.62
C PRO A 195 -1.19 -12.12 12.97
N VAL A 196 -1.42 -12.47 11.71
CA VAL A 196 -2.61 -12.06 10.95
C VAL A 196 -3.90 -12.54 11.65
N GLU A 197 -3.86 -13.72 12.25
CA GLU A 197 -4.99 -14.31 12.96
C GLU A 197 -5.44 -13.47 14.16
N VAL A 198 -4.47 -12.96 14.94
CA VAL A 198 -4.74 -12.11 16.12
C VAL A 198 -5.42 -10.80 15.68
N ARG A 199 -4.89 -10.19 14.62
CA ARG A 199 -5.50 -8.99 14.04
C ARG A 199 -6.91 -9.26 13.54
N GLY A 200 -7.10 -10.37 12.82
CA GLY A 200 -8.42 -10.78 12.31
C GLY A 200 -9.45 -10.99 13.41
N GLU A 201 -9.10 -11.60 14.53
CA GLU A 201 -10.02 -11.79 15.68
C GLU A 201 -10.46 -10.46 16.29
N ILE A 202 -9.52 -9.53 16.52
CA ILE A 202 -9.83 -8.20 17.07
C ILE A 202 -10.75 -7.43 16.11
N TYR A 203 -10.44 -7.45 14.83
CA TYR A 203 -11.23 -6.76 13.81
C TYR A 203 -12.64 -7.34 13.71
N ARG A 204 -12.81 -8.65 13.58
CA ARG A 204 -14.13 -9.29 13.51
C ARG A 204 -15.01 -8.96 14.70
N LYS A 205 -14.44 -8.90 15.91
CA LYS A 205 -15.20 -8.54 17.10
C LYS A 205 -15.77 -7.12 16.99
N GLN A 206 -14.94 -6.12 16.69
CA GLN A 206 -15.39 -4.73 16.60
C GLN A 206 -16.31 -4.50 15.41
N ILE A 207 -16.05 -5.13 14.28
CA ILE A 207 -16.93 -5.09 13.11
C ILE A 207 -18.31 -5.69 13.43
N ALA A 208 -18.33 -6.80 14.17
CA ALA A 208 -19.58 -7.46 14.58
C ALA A 208 -20.42 -6.58 15.53
N GLU A 209 -19.77 -5.87 16.44
CA GLU A 209 -20.41 -4.90 17.35
C GLU A 209 -20.98 -3.71 16.57
N TYR A 210 -20.20 -3.15 15.62
CA TYR A 210 -20.65 -2.06 14.75
C TYR A 210 -21.85 -2.47 13.88
N ILE A 211 -21.80 -3.62 13.22
CA ILE A 211 -22.90 -4.10 12.38
C ILE A 211 -24.17 -4.34 13.22
N GLU A 212 -24.03 -4.84 14.44
CA GLU A 212 -25.18 -5.06 15.34
C GLU A 212 -25.78 -3.73 15.82
N GLN A 213 -24.96 -2.74 16.13
CA GLN A 213 -25.40 -1.41 16.54
C GLN A 213 -26.26 -0.74 15.46
N TYR A 214 -25.92 -0.91 14.18
CA TYR A 214 -26.59 -0.28 13.05
C TYR A 214 -27.42 -1.27 12.22
N ARG A 215 -27.82 -2.38 12.84
CA ARG A 215 -28.61 -3.42 12.18
C ARG A 215 -29.93 -2.86 11.63
N GLY A 216 -30.20 -3.14 10.34
CA GLY A 216 -31.40 -2.64 9.65
C GLY A 216 -31.26 -1.19 9.11
N GLU A 217 -30.17 -0.51 9.41
CA GLU A 217 -29.89 0.80 8.83
C GLU A 217 -28.87 0.73 7.67
N LEU A 218 -27.86 -0.14 7.79
CA LEU A 218 -26.80 -0.30 6.80
C LEU A 218 -27.32 -0.92 5.50
N GLU A 219 -27.10 -0.25 4.38
CA GLU A 219 -27.35 -0.76 3.02
C GLU A 219 -26.04 -1.09 2.29
N GLY A 220 -24.94 -0.47 2.72
CA GLY A 220 -23.61 -0.74 2.20
C GLY A 220 -22.50 -0.29 3.16
N ILE A 221 -21.33 -0.81 2.95
CA ILE A 221 -20.14 -0.50 3.75
C ILE A 221 -18.97 -0.22 2.80
N VAL A 222 -18.30 0.92 3.01
CA VAL A 222 -17.00 1.20 2.40
C VAL A 222 -15.91 0.84 3.39
N CYS A 223 -14.99 -0.04 3.00
CA CYS A 223 -13.82 -0.40 3.78
C CYS A 223 -12.58 0.37 3.30
N GLY A 224 -11.85 0.92 4.23
CA GLY A 224 -10.63 1.70 3.93
C GLY A 224 -9.50 0.86 3.33
N GLU A 225 -9.51 -0.45 3.51
CA GLU A 225 -8.47 -1.39 3.07
C GLU A 225 -9.09 -2.76 2.73
N TYR A 226 -8.43 -3.51 1.84
CA TYR A 226 -8.87 -4.85 1.45
C TYR A 226 -8.91 -5.83 2.62
N SER A 227 -7.91 -5.80 3.51
CA SER A 227 -7.88 -6.68 4.69
C SER A 227 -9.10 -6.48 5.61
N VAL A 228 -9.50 -5.23 5.80
CA VAL A 228 -10.71 -4.85 6.55
C VAL A 228 -11.98 -5.34 5.85
N ALA A 229 -12.02 -5.24 4.52
CA ALA A 229 -13.17 -5.72 3.74
C ALA A 229 -13.35 -7.23 3.85
N MET A 230 -12.26 -8.00 3.86
CA MET A 230 -12.33 -9.46 4.02
C MET A 230 -12.87 -9.87 5.40
N GLU A 231 -12.45 -9.19 6.46
CA GLU A 231 -13.00 -9.43 7.81
C GLU A 231 -14.46 -8.99 7.92
N THR A 232 -14.84 -7.91 7.22
CA THR A 232 -16.23 -7.44 7.14
C THR A 232 -17.11 -8.47 6.43
N GLU A 233 -16.68 -8.98 5.28
CA GLU A 233 -17.37 -10.05 4.54
C GLU A 233 -17.58 -11.31 5.41
N ALA A 234 -16.55 -11.73 6.14
CA ALA A 234 -16.64 -12.88 7.05
C ALA A 234 -17.66 -12.67 8.16
N VAL A 235 -17.74 -11.48 8.74
CA VAL A 235 -18.75 -11.14 9.75
C VAL A 235 -20.16 -11.10 9.15
N LEU A 236 -20.34 -10.50 7.98
CA LEU A 236 -21.63 -10.46 7.28
C LEU A 236 -22.14 -11.85 6.93
N GLU A 237 -21.25 -12.74 6.49
CA GLU A 237 -21.57 -14.13 6.19
C GLU A 237 -22.03 -14.88 7.46
N ALA A 238 -21.27 -14.76 8.56
CA ALA A 238 -21.61 -15.38 9.84
C ALA A 238 -22.95 -14.88 10.43
N LYS A 239 -23.34 -13.64 10.10
CA LYS A 239 -24.64 -13.06 10.52
C LYS A 239 -25.76 -13.23 9.49
N ALA A 240 -25.54 -13.90 8.37
CA ALA A 240 -26.47 -14.04 7.23
C ALA A 240 -26.97 -12.68 6.68
N LEU A 241 -26.08 -11.67 6.61
CA LEU A 241 -26.37 -10.32 6.14
C LEU A 241 -25.71 -9.99 4.80
N LYS A 242 -24.93 -10.90 4.22
CA LYS A 242 -24.15 -10.68 3.00
C LYS A 242 -24.98 -10.28 1.78
N GLU A 243 -26.21 -10.78 1.68
CA GLU A 243 -27.13 -10.44 0.58
C GLU A 243 -27.82 -9.07 0.77
N SER A 244 -27.81 -8.53 1.99
CA SER A 244 -28.50 -7.28 2.33
C SER A 244 -27.55 -6.07 2.45
N ILE A 245 -26.26 -6.30 2.74
CA ILE A 245 -25.25 -5.27 2.93
C ILE A 245 -24.10 -5.52 1.97
N GLU A 246 -23.92 -4.63 1.00
CA GLU A 246 -22.84 -4.73 0.02
C GLU A 246 -21.57 -4.07 0.55
N VAL A 247 -20.41 -4.69 0.29
CA VAL A 247 -19.11 -4.18 0.70
C VAL A 247 -18.32 -3.72 -0.53
N CYS A 248 -17.74 -2.52 -0.43
CA CYS A 248 -16.73 -2.01 -1.35
C CYS A 248 -15.46 -1.61 -0.60
N CYS A 249 -14.29 -1.60 -1.24
CA CYS A 249 -13.04 -1.30 -0.55
C CYS A 249 -12.01 -0.58 -1.42
N MET A 250 -10.98 -0.08 -0.75
CA MET A 250 -9.70 0.20 -1.39
C MET A 250 -8.91 -1.09 -1.49
N ASP A 251 -8.26 -1.27 -2.65
CA ASP A 251 -7.44 -2.41 -3.01
C ASP A 251 -8.21 -3.75 -3.16
N GLU A 252 -7.55 -4.73 -3.77
CA GLU A 252 -8.00 -6.11 -3.89
C GLU A 252 -6.77 -7.02 -4.07
N ASN A 253 -6.89 -8.28 -3.77
CA ASN A 253 -5.85 -9.26 -4.01
C ASN A 253 -5.62 -9.50 -5.51
N HIS A 254 -4.45 -9.12 -6.02
CA HIS A 254 -4.08 -9.26 -7.43
C HIS A 254 -3.56 -10.67 -7.79
N ILE A 255 -3.34 -11.52 -6.80
CA ILE A 255 -2.85 -12.90 -6.99
C ILE A 255 -4.05 -13.84 -7.04
N GLY A 256 -4.54 -14.13 -8.23
CA GLY A 256 -5.66 -15.05 -8.37
C GLY A 256 -6.21 -15.15 -9.78
N SER A 257 -7.40 -15.71 -9.93
CA SER A 257 -8.07 -16.06 -11.19
C SER A 257 -8.53 -14.87 -12.07
N GLY A 258 -8.14 -13.64 -11.76
CA GLY A 258 -8.64 -12.44 -12.46
C GLY A 258 -10.11 -12.10 -12.17
N GLN A 259 -10.75 -12.78 -11.22
CA GLN A 259 -12.11 -12.51 -10.81
C GLN A 259 -12.10 -11.68 -9.54
N TYR A 260 -12.61 -10.45 -9.63
CA TYR A 260 -12.75 -9.56 -8.46
C TYR A 260 -13.95 -9.96 -7.62
N LYS A 261 -13.73 -10.20 -6.33
CA LYS A 261 -14.78 -10.57 -5.37
C LYS A 261 -15.59 -9.37 -4.90
N LEU A 262 -14.96 -8.20 -4.85
CA LEU A 262 -15.55 -6.97 -4.36
C LEU A 262 -15.43 -5.86 -5.42
N THR A 263 -16.40 -4.94 -5.44
CA THR A 263 -16.23 -3.65 -6.11
C THR A 263 -15.21 -2.84 -5.32
N HIS A 264 -14.16 -2.36 -6.00
CA HIS A 264 -13.04 -1.71 -5.33
C HIS A 264 -12.38 -0.62 -6.17
N ILE A 265 -11.53 0.15 -5.53
CA ILE A 265 -10.56 0.99 -6.21
C ILE A 265 -9.21 0.29 -6.18
N ARG A 266 -8.65 -0.02 -7.34
CA ARG A 266 -7.28 -0.46 -7.49
C ARG A 266 -6.36 0.75 -7.60
N GLN A 267 -5.28 0.77 -6.86
CA GLN A 267 -4.26 1.80 -7.03
C GLN A 267 -3.48 1.57 -8.33
N ASP A 268 -3.15 2.63 -9.05
CA ASP A 268 -2.35 2.55 -10.28
C ASP A 268 -0.85 2.54 -9.93
N GLU A 269 -0.41 1.40 -9.36
CA GLU A 269 0.96 1.23 -8.87
C GLU A 269 1.99 1.41 -9.99
N GLN A 270 1.63 1.10 -11.24
CA GLN A 270 2.47 1.35 -12.40
C GLN A 270 2.71 2.84 -12.63
N LYS A 271 1.65 3.64 -12.61
CA LYS A 271 1.78 5.10 -12.75
C LYS A 271 2.47 5.74 -11.56
N ILE A 272 2.21 5.24 -10.35
CA ILE A 272 2.91 5.72 -9.15
C ILE A 272 4.41 5.46 -9.30
N ALA A 273 4.82 4.23 -9.66
CA ALA A 273 6.22 3.88 -9.86
C ALA A 273 6.88 4.71 -10.97
N GLN A 274 6.18 4.91 -12.10
CA GLN A 274 6.68 5.75 -13.20
C GLN A 274 6.89 7.19 -12.74
N CYS A 275 5.89 7.81 -12.14
CA CYS A 275 5.96 9.19 -11.67
C CYS A 275 7.04 9.34 -10.57
N ALA A 276 7.14 8.38 -9.62
CA ALA A 276 8.17 8.40 -8.60
C ALA A 276 9.58 8.35 -9.21
N MET A 277 9.79 7.52 -10.25
CA MET A 277 11.08 7.46 -10.94
C MET A 277 11.39 8.75 -11.70
N GLU A 278 10.42 9.36 -12.37
CA GLU A 278 10.58 10.66 -13.03
C GLU A 278 11.04 11.74 -12.03
N ARG A 279 10.38 11.81 -10.86
CA ARG A 279 10.77 12.75 -9.79
C ARG A 279 12.16 12.44 -9.24
N MET A 280 12.51 11.16 -9.10
CA MET A 280 13.85 10.78 -8.67
C MET A 280 14.92 11.24 -9.67
N LEU A 281 14.69 11.05 -10.97
CA LEU A 281 15.62 11.52 -12.00
C LEU A 281 15.80 13.04 -12.00
N ASP A 282 14.72 13.80 -11.81
CA ASP A 282 14.81 15.25 -11.68
C ASP A 282 15.71 15.67 -10.52
N LYS A 283 15.53 15.03 -9.35
CA LYS A 283 16.38 15.29 -8.18
C LYS A 283 17.83 14.90 -8.41
N LEU A 284 18.09 13.76 -9.04
CA LEU A 284 19.45 13.32 -9.39
C LEU A 284 20.13 14.25 -10.38
N ASN A 285 19.36 14.89 -11.26
CA ASN A 285 19.85 15.89 -12.21
C ASN A 285 19.95 17.30 -11.62
N GLY A 286 19.70 17.46 -10.32
CA GLY A 286 19.83 18.73 -9.59
C GLY A 286 18.69 19.71 -9.83
N SER A 287 17.51 19.23 -10.20
CA SER A 287 16.29 20.06 -10.25
C SER A 287 16.03 20.70 -8.89
N ARG A 288 15.70 22.00 -8.91
CA ARG A 288 15.33 22.80 -7.74
C ARG A 288 13.87 23.26 -7.80
N GLU A 289 13.03 22.51 -8.50
CA GLU A 289 11.60 22.77 -8.45
C GLU A 289 11.07 22.60 -7.03
N GLU A 290 9.99 23.35 -6.71
CA GLU A 290 9.27 23.13 -5.45
C GLU A 290 8.72 21.71 -5.39
N GLU A 291 8.86 21.10 -4.25
CA GLU A 291 8.31 19.78 -3.98
C GLU A 291 6.79 19.80 -4.03
N LYS A 292 6.21 18.73 -4.55
CA LYS A 292 4.76 18.62 -4.83
C LYS A 292 4.20 17.27 -4.44
N ASP A 293 2.90 17.29 -4.17
CA ASP A 293 2.08 16.09 -4.08
C ASP A 293 1.59 15.70 -5.48
N TYR A 294 2.02 14.53 -5.95
CA TYR A 294 1.59 13.95 -7.21
C TYR A 294 0.50 12.92 -6.94
N LEU A 295 -0.75 13.31 -7.19
CA LEU A 295 -1.92 12.48 -6.94
C LEU A 295 -2.27 11.67 -8.18
N ILE A 296 -2.16 10.35 -8.09
CA ILE A 296 -2.46 9.42 -9.17
C ILE A 296 -3.91 8.91 -8.99
N PRO A 297 -4.78 9.04 -9.98
CA PRO A 297 -6.15 8.54 -9.89
C PRO A 297 -6.19 7.04 -9.66
N GLY A 298 -7.01 6.59 -8.70
CA GLY A 298 -7.33 5.18 -8.55
C GLY A 298 -8.22 4.69 -9.69
N ILE A 299 -8.15 3.40 -9.99
CA ILE A 299 -8.90 2.73 -11.05
C ILE A 299 -10.11 2.02 -10.42
N PHE A 300 -11.31 2.46 -10.78
CA PHE A 300 -12.54 1.82 -10.32
C PHE A 300 -12.75 0.47 -10.99
N MET A 301 -12.90 -0.58 -10.20
CA MET A 301 -13.10 -1.96 -10.63
C MET A 301 -14.42 -2.47 -10.05
N LYS A 302 -15.36 -2.83 -10.91
CA LYS A 302 -16.63 -3.40 -10.49
C LYS A 302 -16.47 -4.92 -10.25
N LYS A 303 -17.09 -5.44 -9.19
CA LYS A 303 -17.23 -6.88 -8.95
C LYS A 303 -17.73 -7.58 -10.22
N MET A 304 -17.08 -8.67 -10.58
CA MET A 304 -17.56 -9.52 -11.66
C MET A 304 -18.74 -10.35 -11.16
N GLU A 305 -19.87 -10.25 -11.85
CA GLU A 305 -20.98 -11.16 -11.61
C GLU A 305 -20.52 -12.58 -12.00
N SER A 306 -20.65 -13.54 -11.09
CA SER A 306 -20.45 -14.93 -11.45
C SER A 306 -21.54 -15.27 -12.47
N ASP A 307 -21.15 -15.57 -13.70
CA ASP A 307 -22.06 -16.18 -14.67
C ASP A 307 -22.61 -17.47 -14.04
N ASN A 308 -23.81 -17.39 -13.48
CA ASN A 308 -24.58 -18.57 -13.11
C ASN A 308 -24.95 -19.28 -14.41
N LYS A 309 -24.06 -20.19 -14.85
CA LYS A 309 -24.41 -21.22 -15.84
C LYS A 309 -24.55 -22.55 -15.17
#